data_8714e6e942963c0aaf7651478cc6b726
#
_entry.id   8714e6e942963c0aaf7651478cc6b726
#
_cell.length_a   1.000
_cell.length_b   1.000
_cell.length_c   1.000
_cell.angle_alpha   90.00
_cell.angle_beta   90.00
_cell.angle_gamma   90.00
#
_symmetry.space_group_name_H-M   'P 1'
#
loop_
_entity.id
_entity.type
_entity.pdbx_description
1 polymer ?
#
loop_
_entity_poly.entity_id
_entity_poly.type
_entity_poly.pdbx_seq_one_letter_code
_entity_poly.pdbx_strand_id
1 'polypeptide(L)'
;VDAVGYDRQQQRLAASEMLERLREQPVEPYRDGRPVPRVIDVVGRRSGEPRPFGVNVTPVDGHLYICSATRARDWVRNLLAAGRCRIERDGPDGEHAECAPVLVEGREAARALATYLPQVGYRDPHLPFEPEAPLDEIERHVDKTAVFRLDPIATNRTA
;
A
#
# COMPACT_ATOMS: atom_id res chain seq x y z
N VAL A 1 -20.15 22.38 13.78
CA VAL A 1 -19.35 21.34 13.11
C VAL A 1 -20.31 20.44 12.36
N ASP A 2 -20.23 20.42 11.06
CA ASP A 2 -21.08 19.54 10.26
C ASP A 2 -20.66 18.08 10.44
N ALA A 3 -21.56 17.15 10.13
CA ALA A 3 -21.32 15.72 10.26
C ALA A 3 -20.11 15.24 9.41
N VAL A 4 -19.82 15.92 8.31
CA VAL A 4 -18.69 15.61 7.41
C VAL A 4 -17.36 15.97 8.06
N GLY A 5 -17.28 17.09 8.75
CA GLY A 5 -16.06 17.49 9.48
C GLY A 5 -15.76 16.54 10.64
N TYR A 6 -16.77 16.11 11.34
CA TYR A 6 -16.66 15.15 12.42
C TYR A 6 -16.14 13.81 11.93
N ASP A 7 -16.68 13.28 10.83
CA ASP A 7 -16.24 12.02 10.22
C ASP A 7 -14.78 12.04 9.81
N ARG A 8 -14.32 13.11 9.17
CA ARG A 8 -12.91 13.23 8.73
C ARG A 8 -11.96 13.26 9.92
N GLN A 9 -12.32 13.95 10.99
CA GLN A 9 -11.50 14.01 12.20
C GLN A 9 -11.41 12.63 12.86
N GLN A 10 -12.51 11.91 12.96
CA GLN A 10 -12.53 10.55 13.50
C GLN A 10 -11.71 9.59 12.64
N GLN A 11 -11.80 9.69 11.32
CA GLN A 11 -11.01 8.86 10.40
C GLN A 11 -9.50 9.12 10.56
N ARG A 12 -9.09 10.38 10.75
CA ARG A 12 -7.69 10.73 11.00
C ARG A 12 -7.18 10.16 12.33
N LEU A 13 -7.99 10.26 13.37
CA LEU A 13 -7.65 9.69 14.68
C LEU A 13 -7.53 8.18 14.62
N ALA A 14 -8.46 7.50 13.95
CA ALA A 14 -8.43 6.07 13.77
C ALA A 14 -7.21 5.63 12.97
N ALA A 15 -6.84 6.35 11.92
CA ALA A 15 -5.65 6.09 11.13
C ALA A 15 -4.36 6.26 11.95
N SER A 16 -4.27 7.32 12.78
CA SER A 16 -3.14 7.57 13.68
C SER A 16 -2.99 6.46 14.71
N GLU A 17 -4.09 6.03 15.32
CA GLU A 17 -4.09 4.94 16.28
C GLU A 17 -3.65 3.62 15.65
N MET A 18 -4.09 3.35 14.43
CA MET A 18 -3.67 2.18 13.68
C MET A 18 -2.17 2.18 13.41
N LEU A 19 -1.61 3.33 13.00
CA LEU A 19 -0.16 3.47 12.79
C LEU A 19 0.63 3.20 14.05
N GLU A 20 0.21 3.76 15.18
CA GLU A 20 0.88 3.53 16.46
C GLU A 20 0.87 2.05 16.83
N ARG A 21 -0.28 1.38 16.68
CA ARG A 21 -0.40 -0.05 16.94
C ARG A 21 0.51 -0.88 16.02
N LEU A 22 0.55 -0.55 14.75
CA LEU A 22 1.42 -1.26 13.79
C LEU A 22 2.89 -1.09 14.14
N ARG A 23 3.29 0.11 14.56
CA ARG A 23 4.68 0.39 14.95
C ARG A 23 5.11 -0.32 16.22
N GLU A 24 4.18 -0.65 17.10
CA GLU A 24 4.44 -1.37 18.36
C GLU A 24 4.48 -2.89 18.16
N GLN A 25 3.87 -3.41 17.11
CA GLN A 25 3.81 -4.84 16.84
C GLN A 25 5.13 -5.35 16.25
N PRO A 26 5.50 -6.62 16.53
CA PRO A 26 6.63 -7.24 15.83
C PRO A 26 6.40 -7.27 14.31
N VAL A 27 7.48 -7.11 13.56
CA VAL A 27 7.44 -7.17 12.11
C VAL A 27 7.28 -8.62 11.66
N GLU A 28 6.17 -8.93 10.98
CA GLU A 28 5.97 -10.24 10.41
C GLU A 28 6.87 -10.45 9.19
N PRO A 29 7.54 -11.61 9.05
CA PRO A 29 8.34 -11.88 7.87
C PRO A 29 7.46 -12.04 6.62
N TYR A 30 8.01 -11.67 5.47
CA TYR A 30 7.34 -11.89 4.19
C TYR A 30 7.25 -13.36 3.85
N ARG A 31 6.10 -13.77 3.31
CA ARG A 31 5.87 -15.10 2.74
C ARG A 31 5.16 -14.91 1.40
N ASP A 32 5.60 -15.63 0.40
CA ASP A 32 5.00 -15.52 -0.94
C ASP A 32 3.49 -15.70 -0.90
N GLY A 33 2.77 -14.79 -1.56
CA GLY A 33 1.32 -14.80 -1.65
C GLY A 33 0.58 -14.36 -0.39
N ARG A 34 1.27 -13.92 0.67
CA ARG A 34 0.64 -13.57 1.94
C ARG A 34 0.73 -12.08 2.25
N PRO A 35 -0.42 -11.38 2.40
CA PRO A 35 -0.39 -9.99 2.85
C PRO A 35 0.14 -9.87 4.28
N VAL A 36 1.05 -8.93 4.51
CA VAL A 36 1.52 -8.58 5.84
C VAL A 36 1.43 -7.07 6.05
N PRO A 37 1.04 -6.61 7.26
CA PRO A 37 0.92 -5.17 7.51
C PRO A 37 2.29 -4.51 7.61
N ARG A 38 2.39 -3.32 7.03
CA ARG A 38 3.57 -2.46 7.10
C ARG A 38 3.14 -1.01 7.19
N VAL A 39 4.02 -0.17 7.70
CA VAL A 39 3.88 1.28 7.60
C VAL A 39 4.78 1.76 6.47
N ILE A 40 4.20 2.51 5.54
CA ILE A 40 4.92 3.12 4.43
C ILE A 40 4.95 4.62 4.66
N ASP A 41 6.15 5.21 4.53
CA ASP A 41 6.35 6.64 4.65
C ASP A 41 6.57 7.23 3.27
N VAL A 42 5.79 8.25 2.94
CA VAL A 42 5.86 8.98 1.68
C VAL A 42 5.72 10.47 1.95
N VAL A 43 6.36 11.28 1.12
CA VAL A 43 6.24 12.74 1.24
C VAL A 43 4.90 13.19 0.66
N GLY A 44 4.18 14.03 1.40
CA GLY A 44 2.93 14.62 0.95
C GLY A 44 3.14 15.54 -0.25
N ARG A 45 2.36 15.35 -1.31
CA ARG A 45 2.49 16.11 -2.56
C ARG A 45 2.21 17.61 -2.43
N ARG A 46 1.49 18.01 -1.38
CA ARG A 46 1.14 19.40 -1.12
C ARG A 46 1.98 20.03 -0.02
N SER A 47 2.19 19.30 1.07
CA SER A 47 2.89 19.83 2.25
C SER A 47 4.39 19.65 2.22
N GLY A 48 4.91 18.65 1.47
CA GLY A 48 6.31 18.27 1.53
C GLY A 48 6.70 17.54 2.82
N GLU A 49 5.74 17.29 3.70
CA GLU A 49 5.98 16.63 4.98
C GLU A 49 5.69 15.14 4.90
N PRO A 50 6.25 14.32 5.82
CA PRO A 50 5.96 12.90 5.85
C PRO A 50 4.48 12.62 6.04
N ARG A 51 3.96 11.67 5.28
CA ARG A 51 2.57 11.20 5.34
C ARG A 51 2.54 9.68 5.43
N PRO A 52 2.88 9.12 6.60
CA PRO A 52 2.90 7.67 6.78
C PRO A 52 1.49 7.09 6.72
N PHE A 53 1.39 5.86 6.22
CA PHE A 53 0.13 5.14 6.16
C PHE A 53 0.35 3.64 6.37
N GLY A 54 -0.64 2.97 6.98
CA GLY A 54 -0.65 1.54 7.15
C GLY A 54 -1.26 0.85 5.94
N VAL A 55 -0.65 -0.21 5.49
CA VAL A 55 -1.11 -0.98 4.32
C VAL A 55 -0.61 -2.41 4.39
N ASN A 56 -1.32 -3.33 3.75
CA ASN A 56 -0.82 -4.68 3.56
C ASN A 56 0.13 -4.72 2.36
N VAL A 57 1.31 -5.30 2.57
CA VAL A 57 2.27 -5.57 1.51
C VAL A 57 2.20 -7.05 1.16
N THR A 58 2.00 -7.36 -0.10
CA THR A 58 1.81 -8.74 -0.56
C THR A 58 2.96 -9.15 -1.48
N PRO A 59 3.80 -10.12 -1.07
CA PRO A 59 4.81 -10.67 -1.97
C PRO A 59 4.17 -11.56 -3.03
N VAL A 60 4.54 -11.35 -4.28
CA VAL A 60 4.14 -12.22 -5.41
C VAL A 60 5.32 -12.36 -6.34
N ASP A 61 5.77 -13.59 -6.57
CA ASP A 61 6.85 -13.91 -7.51
C ASP A 61 8.13 -13.08 -7.29
N GLY A 62 8.51 -12.88 -6.03
CA GLY A 62 9.74 -12.16 -5.68
C GLY A 62 9.63 -10.64 -5.68
N HIS A 63 8.45 -10.09 -5.91
CA HIS A 63 8.18 -8.66 -5.85
C HIS A 63 7.19 -8.33 -4.73
N LEU A 64 7.25 -7.10 -4.22
CA LEU A 64 6.32 -6.62 -3.20
C LEU A 64 5.28 -5.71 -3.85
N TYR A 65 4.01 -5.91 -3.49
CA TYR A 65 2.90 -5.12 -4.04
C TYR A 65 2.04 -4.53 -2.94
N ILE A 66 1.53 -3.33 -3.19
CA ILE A 66 0.46 -2.73 -2.39
C ILE A 66 -0.67 -2.34 -3.32
N CYS A 67 -1.91 -2.51 -2.84
CA CYS A 67 -3.10 -2.35 -3.66
C CYS A 67 -4.08 -1.36 -3.04
N SER A 68 -4.75 -0.59 -3.90
CA SER A 68 -5.88 0.25 -3.52
C SER A 68 -7.06 -0.02 -4.45
N ALA A 69 -8.26 -0.09 -3.90
CA ALA A 69 -9.49 -0.26 -4.68
C ALA A 69 -9.80 0.95 -5.57
N THR A 70 -9.23 2.11 -5.27
CA THR A 70 -9.45 3.35 -6.01
C THR A 70 -8.16 4.15 -6.10
N ARG A 71 -8.02 4.95 -7.18
CA ARG A 71 -6.88 5.86 -7.35
C ARG A 71 -7.08 7.19 -6.62
N ALA A 72 -8.23 7.41 -6.01
CA ALA A 72 -8.58 8.67 -5.37
C ALA A 72 -7.99 8.87 -3.97
N ARG A 73 -7.41 7.85 -3.37
CA ARG A 73 -6.83 7.94 -2.02
C ARG A 73 -5.59 8.81 -1.99
N ASP A 74 -5.43 9.55 -0.91
CA ASP A 74 -4.30 10.48 -0.76
C ASP A 74 -2.95 9.77 -0.86
N TRP A 75 -2.80 8.61 -0.24
CA TRP A 75 -1.52 7.89 -0.31
C TRP A 75 -1.17 7.43 -1.72
N VAL A 76 -2.17 7.09 -2.55
CA VAL A 76 -1.95 6.74 -3.95
C VAL A 76 -1.42 7.96 -4.71
N ARG A 77 -2.06 9.10 -4.54
CA ARG A 77 -1.65 10.36 -5.18
C ARG A 77 -0.27 10.81 -4.72
N ASN A 78 0.01 10.66 -3.42
CA ASN A 78 1.33 10.99 -2.87
C ASN A 78 2.43 10.11 -3.45
N LEU A 79 2.20 8.80 -3.59
CA LEU A 79 3.17 7.89 -4.19
C LEU A 79 3.44 8.24 -5.65
N LEU A 80 2.38 8.54 -6.42
CA LEU A 80 2.52 8.92 -7.83
C LEU A 80 3.33 10.21 -7.98
N ALA A 81 3.12 11.17 -7.08
CA ALA A 81 3.84 12.44 -7.14
C ALA A 81 5.29 12.32 -6.66
N ALA A 82 5.54 11.56 -5.61
CA ALA A 82 6.86 11.46 -5.00
C ALA A 82 7.82 10.55 -5.79
N GLY A 83 7.34 9.46 -6.35
CA GLY A 83 8.17 8.48 -7.04
C GLY A 83 9.15 7.75 -6.12
N ARG A 84 9.03 7.94 -4.83
CA ARG A 84 9.90 7.33 -3.81
C ARG A 84 9.14 7.20 -2.50
N CYS A 85 9.38 6.10 -1.79
CA CYS A 85 8.82 5.87 -0.46
C CYS A 85 9.76 4.96 0.33
N ARG A 86 9.42 4.71 1.58
CA ARG A 86 10.17 3.73 2.38
C ARG A 86 9.21 2.89 3.20
N ILE A 87 9.58 1.63 3.36
CA ILE A 87 8.87 0.70 4.22
C ILE A 87 9.56 0.74 5.59
N GLU A 88 8.82 1.09 6.63
CA GLU A 88 9.38 1.19 7.97
C GLU A 88 9.77 -0.19 8.50
N ARG A 89 10.93 -0.27 9.13
CA ARG A 89 11.47 -1.46 9.83
C ARG A 89 11.61 -2.69 8.93
N ASP A 90 11.89 -2.49 7.65
CA ASP A 90 11.90 -3.57 6.65
C ASP A 90 13.32 -3.99 6.24
N GLY A 91 14.33 -3.27 6.68
CA GLY A 91 15.72 -3.61 6.45
C GLY A 91 16.24 -4.69 7.40
N PRO A 92 17.41 -5.28 7.09
CA PRO A 92 17.96 -6.41 7.85
C PRO A 92 18.18 -6.14 9.35
N ASP A 93 18.49 -4.91 9.72
CA ASP A 93 18.73 -4.49 11.10
C ASP A 93 17.59 -3.63 11.66
N GLY A 94 16.40 -3.74 11.07
CA GLY A 94 15.23 -2.96 11.47
C GLY A 94 15.21 -1.52 10.96
N GLU A 95 16.15 -1.15 10.07
CA GLU A 95 16.12 0.15 9.41
C GLU A 95 15.00 0.21 8.37
N HIS A 96 14.70 1.44 7.90
CA HIS A 96 13.73 1.63 6.83
C HIS A 96 14.30 1.20 5.48
N ALA A 97 13.48 0.57 4.65
CA ALA A 97 13.87 0.16 3.30
C ALA A 97 13.35 1.14 2.28
N GLU A 98 14.26 1.74 1.49
CA GLU A 98 13.91 2.68 0.43
C GLU A 98 13.41 1.94 -0.82
N CYS A 99 12.32 2.43 -1.41
CA CYS A 99 11.67 1.82 -2.55
C CYS A 99 11.23 2.85 -3.58
N ALA A 100 11.19 2.43 -4.84
CA ALA A 100 10.50 3.15 -5.91
C ALA A 100 9.12 2.50 -6.11
N PRO A 101 8.02 3.21 -5.87
CA PRO A 101 6.69 2.70 -6.16
C PRO A 101 6.42 2.81 -7.67
N VAL A 102 6.21 1.68 -8.32
CA VAL A 102 5.91 1.60 -9.75
C VAL A 102 4.44 1.21 -9.93
N LEU A 103 3.65 2.10 -10.50
CA LEU A 103 2.27 1.78 -10.84
C LEU A 103 2.27 0.74 -11.95
N VAL A 104 1.82 -0.46 -11.64
CA VAL A 104 1.75 -1.55 -12.61
C VAL A 104 0.36 -1.68 -13.19
N GLU A 105 0.26 -2.27 -14.36
CA GLU A 105 -0.97 -2.37 -15.13
C GLU A 105 -1.15 -3.80 -15.66
N GLY A 106 -2.27 -4.04 -16.32
CA GLY A 106 -2.53 -5.28 -17.03
C GLY A 106 -2.51 -6.52 -16.12
N ARG A 107 -1.93 -7.58 -16.65
CA ARG A 107 -1.89 -8.89 -15.99
C ARG A 107 -1.11 -8.89 -14.69
N GLU A 108 -0.03 -8.15 -14.63
CA GLU A 108 0.79 -8.03 -13.40
C GLU A 108 -0.06 -7.45 -12.25
N ALA A 109 -0.76 -6.36 -12.49
CA ALA A 109 -1.63 -5.75 -11.50
C ALA A 109 -2.79 -6.68 -11.12
N ALA A 110 -3.39 -7.34 -12.09
CA ALA A 110 -4.49 -8.28 -11.86
C ALA A 110 -4.06 -9.46 -10.98
N ARG A 111 -2.87 -10.01 -11.19
CA ARG A 111 -2.34 -11.10 -10.37
C ARG A 111 -2.10 -10.68 -8.92
N ALA A 112 -1.58 -9.47 -8.71
CA ALA A 112 -1.40 -8.93 -7.36
C ALA A 112 -2.74 -8.77 -6.64
N LEU A 113 -3.74 -8.21 -7.33
CA LEU A 113 -5.10 -8.06 -6.78
C LEU A 113 -5.75 -9.41 -6.49
N ALA A 114 -5.65 -10.36 -7.41
CA ALA A 114 -6.23 -11.70 -7.24
C ALA A 114 -5.60 -12.46 -6.06
N THR A 115 -4.34 -12.21 -5.77
CA THR A 115 -3.65 -12.81 -4.64
C THR A 115 -4.07 -12.14 -3.32
N TYR A 116 -4.15 -10.83 -3.31
CA TYR A 116 -4.39 -10.04 -2.11
C TYR A 116 -5.87 -10.06 -1.67
N LEU A 117 -6.80 -9.78 -2.59
CA LEU A 117 -8.19 -9.47 -2.24
C LEU A 117 -8.93 -10.59 -1.50
N PRO A 118 -8.79 -11.88 -1.85
CA PRO A 118 -9.50 -12.94 -1.12
C PRO A 118 -9.06 -13.11 0.32
N GLN A 119 -7.91 -12.56 0.70
CA GLN A 119 -7.31 -12.72 2.03
C GLN A 119 -7.64 -11.57 2.97
N VAL A 120 -8.20 -10.46 2.47
CA VAL A 120 -8.61 -9.34 3.32
C VAL A 120 -10.00 -9.56 3.88
N GLY A 121 -10.22 -9.10 5.11
CA GLY A 121 -11.41 -9.45 5.88
C GLY A 121 -12.70 -8.73 5.48
N TYR A 122 -12.65 -7.79 4.53
CA TYR A 122 -13.83 -7.06 4.08
C TYR A 122 -13.67 -6.60 2.64
N ARG A 123 -14.81 -6.34 1.98
CA ARG A 123 -14.83 -5.81 0.63
C ARG A 123 -14.86 -4.28 0.69
N ASP A 124 -13.89 -3.64 0.05
CA ASP A 124 -13.88 -2.18 -0.10
C ASP A 124 -15.03 -1.77 -1.04
N PRO A 125 -15.91 -0.82 -0.63
CA PRO A 125 -17.03 -0.40 -1.47
C PRO A 125 -16.63 0.25 -2.80
N HIS A 126 -15.38 0.73 -2.93
CA HIS A 126 -14.88 1.30 -4.18
C HIS A 126 -14.38 0.25 -5.18
N LEU A 127 -14.29 -1.01 -4.78
CA LEU A 127 -13.77 -2.07 -5.63
C LEU A 127 -14.76 -2.35 -6.78
N PRO A 128 -14.30 -2.27 -8.05
CA PRO A 128 -15.19 -2.40 -9.21
C PRO A 128 -15.54 -3.85 -9.59
N PHE A 129 -15.09 -4.83 -8.81
CA PHE A 129 -15.33 -6.26 -9.02
C PHE A 129 -15.36 -6.98 -7.67
N GLU A 130 -15.83 -8.22 -7.65
CA GLU A 130 -15.80 -9.03 -6.44
C GLU A 130 -14.37 -9.51 -6.13
N PRO A 131 -14.00 -9.67 -4.83
CA PRO A 131 -12.65 -10.11 -4.47
C PRO A 131 -12.21 -11.45 -5.08
N GLU A 132 -13.15 -12.33 -5.35
CA GLU A 132 -12.91 -13.66 -5.93
C GLU A 132 -13.18 -13.70 -7.44
N ALA A 133 -13.30 -12.56 -8.09
CA ALA A 133 -13.54 -12.50 -9.53
C ALA A 133 -12.43 -13.20 -10.33
N PRO A 134 -12.77 -13.77 -11.49
CA PRO A 134 -11.75 -14.37 -12.37
C PRO A 134 -10.70 -13.35 -12.80
N LEU A 135 -9.47 -13.83 -13.01
CA LEU A 135 -8.33 -12.98 -13.35
C LEU A 135 -8.59 -12.06 -14.55
N ASP A 136 -9.25 -12.58 -15.58
CA ASP A 136 -9.56 -11.80 -16.79
C ASP A 136 -10.53 -10.64 -16.49
N GLU A 137 -11.47 -10.84 -15.58
CA GLU A 137 -12.39 -9.78 -15.16
C GLU A 137 -11.65 -8.71 -14.37
N ILE A 138 -10.78 -9.10 -13.44
CA ILE A 138 -9.95 -8.16 -12.67
C ILE A 138 -9.10 -7.33 -13.62
N GLU A 139 -8.46 -7.96 -14.60
CA GLU A 139 -7.59 -7.29 -15.57
C GLU A 139 -8.34 -6.20 -16.34
N ARG A 140 -9.60 -6.44 -16.70
CA ARG A 140 -10.43 -5.44 -17.40
C ARG A 140 -10.70 -4.18 -16.58
N HIS A 141 -10.58 -4.24 -15.24
CA HIS A 141 -10.90 -3.14 -14.32
C HIS A 141 -9.69 -2.58 -13.58
N VAL A 142 -8.50 -3.03 -13.93
CA VAL A 142 -7.24 -2.61 -13.26
C VAL A 142 -7.04 -1.10 -13.30
N ASP A 143 -7.45 -0.44 -14.37
CA ASP A 143 -7.33 1.01 -14.54
C ASP A 143 -8.11 1.83 -13.51
N LYS A 144 -9.10 1.23 -12.84
CA LYS A 144 -9.89 1.88 -11.79
C LYS A 144 -9.26 1.72 -10.42
N THR A 145 -8.33 0.78 -10.27
CA THR A 145 -7.59 0.49 -9.05
C THR A 145 -6.19 1.10 -9.12
N ALA A 146 -5.42 0.98 -8.04
CA ALA A 146 -4.00 1.30 -8.06
C ALA A 146 -3.22 0.15 -7.44
N VAL A 147 -2.30 -0.42 -8.22
CA VAL A 147 -1.39 -1.45 -7.75
C VAL A 147 0.03 -0.94 -7.96
N PHE A 148 0.81 -0.87 -6.89
CA PHE A 148 2.21 -0.48 -6.94
C PHE A 148 3.10 -1.68 -6.65
N ARG A 149 4.09 -1.88 -7.51
CA ARG A 149 5.22 -2.74 -7.18
C ARG A 149 6.26 -1.87 -6.47
N LEU A 150 6.72 -2.31 -5.31
CA LEU A 150 7.70 -1.58 -4.52
C LEU A 150 9.09 -2.13 -4.86
N ASP A 151 9.78 -1.46 -5.78
CA ASP A 151 11.11 -1.90 -6.22
C ASP A 151 12.18 -1.35 -5.28
N PRO A 152 13.05 -2.20 -4.73
CA PRO A 152 14.12 -1.73 -3.86
C PRO A 152 15.04 -0.74 -4.55
N ILE A 153 15.39 0.35 -3.84
CA ILE A 153 16.42 1.28 -4.28
C ILE A 153 17.71 0.88 -3.60
N ALA A 154 18.74 0.58 -4.40
CA ALA A 154 20.04 0.25 -3.85
C ALA A 154 20.59 1.48 -3.12
N THR A 155 20.80 1.35 -1.81
CA THR A 155 21.58 2.34 -1.06
C THR A 155 23.04 2.13 -1.44
N ASN A 156 23.63 3.11 -2.13
CA ASN A 156 25.09 3.16 -2.31
C ASN A 156 25.72 3.36 -0.91
N ARG A 157 26.08 2.25 -0.27
CA ARG A 157 27.07 2.32 0.81
C ARG A 157 28.42 2.51 0.12
N THR A 158 28.81 3.75 -0.03
CA THR A 158 30.22 4.05 -0.24
C THR A 158 30.97 3.57 0.98
N ALA A 159 31.76 2.55 0.79
CA ALA A 159 32.66 2.06 1.79
C ALA A 159 33.61 3.19 2.27
#